data_7631e1b3cf8f6a4023b18d9a8f405f0d
#
_entry.id   7631e1b3cf8f6a4023b18d9a8f405f0d
#
_cell.length_a   1.000
_cell.length_b   1.000
_cell.length_c   1.000
_cell.angle_alpha   90.00
_cell.angle_beta   90.00
_cell.angle_gamma   90.00
#
_symmetry.space_group_name_H-M   'P 1'
#
loop_
_entity.id
_entity.type
_entity.pdbx_description
1 polymer ?
#
loop_
_entity_poly.entity_id
_entity_poly.type
_entity_poly.pdbx_seq_one_letter_code
_entity_poly.pdbx_strand_id
1 'polypeptide(L)'
;MVDSTGLPGDDFDLAGALELFKSAPDLETFERALNEESSKVNNLDLDGDERVDHIRVVDHQNGSAHAIVLQVALSKSEVQDVAVIELEKTGEAEAVLQIRGAEELYGTDVLVEPLAEEDAGTAPAKGPSAPELARVQVWVNVWAWPCVTWIYGPSYVIWDSPWYWGHYPPWWRPWRPMGWSAWYRWNRPYHVWYRPVYVCSVPNAHAVYRPRASYSPRIHRATAPTRQQRATMRSTGSDQRATPVQRMDRRQPDVRGKERSAPRTRPVDRAPRTRPAQRAPRTAPVRRAPRPARTPAPSRAPSRR
;
A
#
# COMPACT_ATOMS: atom_id res chain seq x y z
N MET A 1 -14.30 -12.12 14.25
CA MET A 1 -14.84 -12.38 12.91
C MET A 1 -14.81 -11.05 12.21
N VAL A 2 -14.24 -10.95 11.02
CA VAL A 2 -14.38 -9.72 10.21
C VAL A 2 -15.72 -9.85 9.53
N ASP A 3 -16.59 -8.87 9.73
CA ASP A 3 -17.91 -8.87 9.11
C ASP A 3 -17.81 -8.40 7.66
N SER A 4 -18.60 -8.99 6.77
CA SER A 4 -18.73 -8.54 5.38
C SER A 4 -19.11 -7.06 5.34
N THR A 5 -18.57 -6.35 4.38
CA THR A 5 -18.92 -4.93 4.16
C THR A 5 -20.29 -4.78 3.52
N GLY A 6 -20.80 -5.84 2.90
CA GLY A 6 -22.01 -5.82 2.07
C GLY A 6 -21.79 -5.09 0.74
N LEU A 7 -20.55 -4.89 0.35
CA LEU A 7 -20.15 -4.34 -0.95
C LEU A 7 -19.50 -5.43 -1.80
N PRO A 8 -19.62 -5.39 -3.13
CA PRO A 8 -19.06 -6.41 -4.02
C PRO A 8 -17.53 -6.59 -3.89
N GLY A 9 -16.82 -5.58 -3.41
CA GLY A 9 -15.37 -5.67 -3.15
C GLY A 9 -14.98 -6.71 -2.11
N ASP A 10 -15.93 -7.19 -1.28
CA ASP A 10 -15.67 -8.33 -0.39
C ASP A 10 -15.31 -9.61 -1.15
N ASP A 11 -15.72 -9.72 -2.42
CA ASP A 11 -15.51 -10.86 -3.28
C ASP A 11 -14.28 -10.74 -4.20
N PHE A 12 -13.41 -9.74 -3.95
CA PHE A 12 -12.10 -9.64 -4.59
C PHE A 12 -11.01 -9.25 -3.58
N ASP A 13 -9.95 -10.06 -3.51
CA ASP A 13 -8.88 -9.85 -2.53
C ASP A 13 -7.74 -8.98 -3.08
N LEU A 14 -7.68 -7.72 -2.62
CA LEU A 14 -6.63 -6.77 -3.02
C LEU A 14 -5.23 -7.25 -2.62
N ALA A 15 -5.08 -7.86 -1.44
CA ALA A 15 -3.80 -8.39 -0.97
C ALA A 15 -3.36 -9.61 -1.82
N GLY A 16 -4.30 -10.50 -2.11
CA GLY A 16 -4.09 -11.62 -3.01
C GLY A 16 -3.71 -11.18 -4.42
N ALA A 17 -4.34 -10.14 -4.94
CA ALA A 17 -4.00 -9.56 -6.24
C ALA A 17 -2.55 -9.03 -6.28
N LEU A 18 -2.09 -8.37 -5.22
CA LEU A 18 -0.70 -7.93 -5.11
C LEU A 18 0.28 -9.11 -5.02
N GLU A 19 -0.08 -10.20 -4.34
CA GLU A 19 0.79 -11.40 -4.28
C GLU A 19 0.90 -12.10 -5.65
N LEU A 20 -0.21 -12.15 -6.41
CA LEU A 20 -0.17 -12.63 -7.79
C LEU A 20 0.69 -11.72 -8.68
N PHE A 21 0.54 -10.40 -8.55
CA PHE A 21 1.35 -9.43 -9.29
C PHE A 21 2.84 -9.55 -8.94
N LYS A 22 3.17 -9.72 -7.66
CA LYS A 22 4.54 -9.94 -7.17
C LYS A 22 5.18 -11.16 -7.82
N SER A 23 4.40 -12.23 -8.00
CA SER A 23 4.91 -13.54 -8.47
C SER A 23 4.91 -13.67 -10.00
N ALA A 24 4.11 -12.88 -10.71
CA ALA A 24 3.97 -12.95 -12.15
C ALA A 24 5.21 -12.39 -12.87
N PRO A 25 5.66 -13.00 -13.99
CA PRO A 25 6.74 -12.48 -14.80
C PRO A 25 6.33 -11.27 -15.67
N ASP A 26 5.06 -11.16 -16.01
CA ASP A 26 4.47 -10.14 -16.89
C ASP A 26 2.98 -9.95 -16.61
N LEU A 27 2.35 -8.93 -17.26
CA LEU A 27 0.94 -8.61 -17.06
C LEU A 27 -0.02 -9.63 -17.69
N GLU A 28 0.38 -10.36 -18.72
CA GLU A 28 -0.43 -11.44 -19.31
C GLU A 28 -0.56 -12.60 -18.33
N THR A 29 0.56 -13.03 -17.76
CA THR A 29 0.58 -14.08 -16.73
C THR A 29 -0.16 -13.66 -15.47
N PHE A 30 -0.03 -12.39 -15.07
CA PHE A 30 -0.77 -11.83 -13.95
C PHE A 30 -2.29 -11.87 -14.21
N GLU A 31 -2.75 -11.40 -15.37
CA GLU A 31 -4.16 -11.45 -15.77
C GLU A 31 -4.69 -12.88 -15.75
N ARG A 32 -3.90 -13.82 -16.25
CA ARG A 32 -4.26 -15.24 -16.22
C ARG A 32 -4.43 -15.73 -14.79
N ALA A 33 -3.48 -15.44 -13.90
CA ALA A 33 -3.53 -15.87 -12.50
C ALA A 33 -4.75 -15.29 -11.75
N LEU A 34 -5.15 -14.05 -12.03
CA LEU A 34 -6.38 -13.46 -11.49
C LEU A 34 -7.63 -14.26 -11.88
N ASN A 35 -7.63 -14.89 -13.05
CA ASN A 35 -8.75 -15.60 -13.65
C ASN A 35 -8.66 -17.13 -13.53
N GLU A 36 -7.81 -17.62 -12.64
CA GLU A 36 -7.75 -19.05 -12.26
C GLU A 36 -8.46 -19.28 -10.92
N GLU A 37 -9.42 -20.23 -10.88
CA GLU A 37 -10.14 -20.59 -9.66
C GLU A 37 -9.19 -20.97 -8.51
N SER A 38 -8.05 -21.59 -8.85
CA SER A 38 -7.03 -22.02 -7.89
C SER A 38 -6.37 -20.87 -7.12
N SER A 39 -6.30 -19.67 -7.70
CA SER A 39 -5.72 -18.50 -7.04
C SER A 39 -6.55 -18.01 -5.85
N LYS A 40 -7.85 -18.23 -5.87
CA LYS A 40 -8.81 -17.76 -4.86
C LYS A 40 -8.80 -16.24 -4.64
N VAL A 41 -8.35 -15.46 -5.61
CA VAL A 41 -8.29 -13.99 -5.52
C VAL A 41 -9.55 -13.34 -6.08
N ASN A 42 -10.14 -13.93 -7.11
CA ASN A 42 -11.36 -13.43 -7.76
C ASN A 42 -12.56 -14.33 -7.44
N ASN A 43 -13.62 -13.75 -6.91
CA ASN A 43 -14.92 -14.39 -6.63
C ASN A 43 -16.09 -13.47 -7.04
N LEU A 44 -15.78 -12.42 -7.85
CA LEU A 44 -16.76 -11.42 -8.27
C LEU A 44 -17.80 -11.99 -9.21
N ASP A 45 -19.05 -11.64 -8.96
CA ASP A 45 -20.19 -11.82 -9.85
C ASP A 45 -20.96 -10.49 -9.87
N LEU A 46 -20.53 -9.59 -10.75
CA LEU A 46 -21.05 -8.23 -10.82
C LEU A 46 -22.28 -8.10 -11.72
N ASP A 47 -22.46 -9.04 -12.63
CA ASP A 47 -23.64 -9.07 -13.51
C ASP A 47 -24.79 -9.91 -12.97
N GLY A 48 -24.52 -10.76 -11.95
CA GLY A 48 -25.50 -11.55 -11.22
C GLY A 48 -25.92 -12.83 -11.95
N ASP A 49 -25.05 -13.40 -12.79
CA ASP A 49 -25.31 -14.61 -13.56
C ASP A 49 -24.94 -15.92 -12.80
N GLU A 50 -24.53 -15.82 -11.53
CA GLU A 50 -24.03 -16.88 -10.65
C GLU A 50 -22.71 -17.50 -11.14
N ARG A 51 -21.90 -16.73 -11.86
CA ARG A 51 -20.58 -17.12 -12.32
C ARG A 51 -19.57 -16.01 -12.00
N VAL A 52 -18.33 -16.41 -11.74
CA VAL A 52 -17.28 -15.45 -11.50
C VAL A 52 -16.92 -14.74 -12.81
N ASP A 53 -16.87 -13.39 -12.74
CA ASP A 53 -16.54 -12.53 -13.85
C ASP A 53 -15.04 -12.61 -14.24
N HIS A 54 -14.76 -12.46 -15.54
CA HIS A 54 -13.40 -12.34 -16.04
C HIS A 54 -12.82 -10.95 -15.77
N ILE A 55 -11.65 -10.89 -15.14
CA ILE A 55 -10.90 -9.65 -14.94
C ILE A 55 -9.90 -9.49 -16.08
N ARG A 56 -9.99 -8.38 -16.80
CA ARG A 56 -9.00 -7.92 -17.76
C ARG A 56 -8.04 -6.93 -17.11
N VAL A 57 -6.81 -6.88 -17.60
CA VAL A 57 -5.77 -5.97 -17.12
C VAL A 57 -5.43 -4.94 -18.20
N VAL A 58 -5.44 -3.66 -17.83
CA VAL A 58 -5.11 -2.55 -18.74
C VAL A 58 -4.09 -1.63 -18.04
N ASP A 59 -2.94 -1.40 -18.67
CA ASP A 59 -1.95 -0.44 -18.16
C ASP A 59 -2.12 0.93 -18.80
N HIS A 60 -2.06 1.96 -17.99
CA HIS A 60 -1.96 3.35 -18.41
C HIS A 60 -0.69 3.95 -17.87
N GLN A 61 0.15 4.49 -18.75
CA GLN A 61 1.44 5.04 -18.41
C GLN A 61 1.52 6.56 -18.63
N ASN A 62 2.26 7.23 -17.74
CA ASN A 62 2.76 8.57 -17.95
C ASN A 62 4.15 8.73 -17.31
N GLY A 63 5.19 8.82 -18.15
CA GLY A 63 6.57 8.80 -17.68
C GLY A 63 6.92 7.51 -16.96
N SER A 64 7.33 7.62 -15.69
CA SER A 64 7.65 6.48 -14.82
C SER A 64 6.50 6.01 -13.94
N ALA A 65 5.31 6.56 -14.13
CA ALA A 65 4.12 6.19 -13.37
C ALA A 65 3.20 5.30 -14.22
N HIS A 66 2.74 4.20 -13.64
CA HIS A 66 1.83 3.24 -14.23
C HIS A 66 0.56 3.09 -13.38
N ALA A 67 -0.58 3.02 -14.04
CA ALA A 67 -1.86 2.67 -13.44
C ALA A 67 -2.37 1.40 -14.12
N ILE A 68 -2.16 0.27 -13.47
CA ILE A 68 -2.53 -1.06 -13.96
C ILE A 68 -3.93 -1.36 -13.43
N VAL A 69 -4.92 -1.16 -14.29
CA VAL A 69 -6.35 -1.23 -13.95
C VAL A 69 -6.86 -2.66 -14.13
N LEU A 70 -7.53 -3.16 -13.13
CA LEU A 70 -8.22 -4.45 -13.11
C LEU A 70 -9.70 -4.17 -13.39
N GLN A 71 -10.24 -4.69 -14.49
CA GLN A 71 -11.58 -4.35 -14.98
C GLN A 71 -12.42 -5.57 -15.26
N VAL A 72 -13.73 -5.47 -15.02
CA VAL A 72 -14.75 -6.40 -15.51
C VAL A 72 -15.57 -5.75 -16.61
N ALA A 73 -15.65 -6.39 -17.77
CA ALA A 73 -16.55 -5.97 -18.83
C ALA A 73 -17.93 -6.57 -18.61
N LEU A 74 -18.91 -5.73 -18.28
CA LEU A 74 -20.30 -6.15 -17.98
C LEU A 74 -21.21 -6.19 -19.21
N SER A 75 -20.79 -5.51 -20.28
CA SER A 75 -21.44 -5.53 -21.58
C SER A 75 -20.47 -5.02 -22.66
N LYS A 76 -20.94 -4.90 -23.90
CA LYS A 76 -20.15 -4.31 -25.00
C LYS A 76 -19.72 -2.87 -24.74
N SER A 77 -20.42 -2.14 -23.89
CA SER A 77 -20.23 -0.70 -23.64
C SER A 77 -20.13 -0.35 -22.15
N GLU A 78 -20.18 -1.31 -21.26
CA GLU A 78 -20.17 -1.08 -19.82
C GLU A 78 -19.02 -1.85 -19.18
N VAL A 79 -18.15 -1.13 -18.51
CA VAL A 79 -16.98 -1.65 -17.80
C VAL A 79 -17.02 -1.14 -16.37
N GLN A 80 -16.58 -1.99 -15.44
CA GLN A 80 -16.40 -1.65 -14.04
C GLN A 80 -14.95 -1.89 -13.64
N ASP A 81 -14.28 -0.85 -13.16
CA ASP A 81 -12.99 -1.01 -12.49
C ASP A 81 -13.19 -1.74 -11.17
N VAL A 82 -12.40 -2.76 -10.94
CA VAL A 82 -12.37 -3.51 -9.68
C VAL A 82 -11.36 -2.88 -8.74
N ALA A 83 -10.15 -2.70 -9.24
CA ALA A 83 -9.03 -2.10 -8.53
C ALA A 83 -8.02 -1.54 -9.51
N VAL A 84 -7.08 -0.75 -9.01
CA VAL A 84 -5.91 -0.28 -9.76
C VAL A 84 -4.64 -0.50 -8.95
N ILE A 85 -3.63 -1.11 -9.55
CA ILE A 85 -2.27 -1.14 -9.00
C ILE A 85 -1.58 0.13 -9.51
N GLU A 86 -1.33 1.05 -8.59
CA GLU A 86 -0.65 2.31 -8.81
C GLU A 86 0.85 2.08 -8.53
N LEU A 87 1.70 2.18 -9.55
CA LEU A 87 3.13 1.85 -9.50
C LEU A 87 3.97 3.05 -9.96
N GLU A 88 4.98 3.43 -9.18
CA GLU A 88 5.92 4.51 -9.51
C GLU A 88 7.36 4.06 -9.34
N LYS A 89 8.20 4.35 -10.34
CA LYS A 89 9.65 4.25 -10.22
C LYS A 89 10.18 5.51 -9.53
N THR A 90 10.86 5.34 -8.40
CA THR A 90 11.37 6.43 -7.56
C THR A 90 12.89 6.62 -7.67
N GLY A 91 13.60 5.65 -8.24
CA GLY A 91 15.04 5.65 -8.43
C GLY A 91 15.50 4.73 -9.56
N GLU A 92 16.79 4.52 -9.71
CA GLU A 92 17.35 3.67 -10.78
C GLU A 92 16.91 2.20 -10.61
N ALA A 93 16.95 1.69 -9.39
CA ALA A 93 16.50 0.35 -9.00
C ALA A 93 15.52 0.43 -7.83
N GLU A 94 14.63 1.40 -7.86
CA GLU A 94 13.65 1.64 -6.80
C GLU A 94 12.26 1.89 -7.40
N ALA A 95 11.28 1.19 -6.90
CA ALA A 95 9.88 1.38 -7.24
C ALA A 95 9.00 1.15 -6.01
N VAL A 96 7.89 1.87 -5.96
CA VAL A 96 6.87 1.74 -4.91
C VAL A 96 5.51 1.52 -5.56
N LEU A 97 4.64 0.81 -4.89
CA LEU A 97 3.28 0.59 -5.35
C LEU A 97 2.28 0.54 -4.21
N GLN A 98 1.04 0.75 -4.58
CA GLN A 98 -0.15 0.45 -3.78
C GLN A 98 -1.26 -0.08 -4.71
N ILE A 99 -2.19 -0.83 -4.16
CA ILE A 99 -3.44 -1.17 -4.85
C ILE A 99 -4.59 -0.40 -4.23
N ARG A 100 -5.41 0.19 -5.09
CA ARG A 100 -6.62 0.92 -4.71
C ARG A 100 -7.84 0.16 -5.18
N GLY A 101 -8.76 -0.16 -4.28
CA GLY A 101 -10.08 -0.67 -4.64
C GLY A 101 -10.97 0.41 -5.24
N ALA A 102 -11.75 0.06 -6.24
CA ALA A 102 -12.71 0.99 -6.84
C ALA A 102 -13.79 1.41 -5.83
N GLU A 103 -14.14 2.69 -5.81
CA GLU A 103 -15.06 3.25 -4.81
C GLU A 103 -16.44 2.57 -4.82
N GLU A 104 -16.92 2.20 -6.00
CA GLU A 104 -18.22 1.53 -6.17
C GLU A 104 -18.26 0.15 -5.49
N LEU A 105 -17.11 -0.53 -5.42
CA LEU A 105 -17.02 -1.89 -4.90
C LEU A 105 -16.56 -1.95 -3.45
N TYR A 106 -15.70 -1.02 -3.03
CA TYR A 106 -15.08 -1.06 -1.70
C TYR A 106 -15.52 0.08 -0.78
N GLY A 107 -16.15 1.11 -1.34
CA GLY A 107 -16.32 2.39 -0.67
C GLY A 107 -15.04 3.24 -0.74
N THR A 108 -15.05 4.38 -0.07
CA THR A 108 -14.00 5.41 -0.17
C THR A 108 -12.68 4.95 0.45
N ASP A 109 -11.57 5.27 -0.20
CA ASP A 109 -10.19 5.21 0.32
C ASP A 109 -9.73 3.82 0.81
N VAL A 110 -10.06 2.77 0.08
CA VAL A 110 -9.50 1.45 0.36
C VAL A 110 -8.21 1.26 -0.41
N LEU A 111 -7.09 1.36 0.32
CA LEU A 111 -5.73 1.23 -0.19
C LEU A 111 -5.03 0.08 0.54
N VAL A 112 -4.23 -0.70 -0.18
CA VAL A 112 -3.42 -1.78 0.39
C VAL A 112 -1.99 -1.67 -0.15
N GLU A 113 -1.01 -1.86 0.73
CA GLU A 113 0.42 -1.83 0.43
C GLU A 113 1.12 -3.09 0.93
N PRO A 114 2.24 -3.49 0.32
CA PRO A 114 3.07 -4.54 0.87
C PRO A 114 3.71 -4.11 2.19
N LEU A 115 3.92 -5.08 3.09
CA LEU A 115 4.68 -4.92 4.32
C LEU A 115 6.15 -5.33 4.08
N ALA A 116 7.08 -4.66 4.76
CA ALA A 116 8.44 -5.16 4.86
C ALA A 116 8.44 -6.51 5.59
N GLU A 117 9.33 -7.42 5.19
CA GLU A 117 9.41 -8.77 5.80
C GLU A 117 9.66 -8.71 7.31
N GLU A 118 10.36 -7.68 7.79
CA GLU A 118 10.63 -7.43 9.21
C GLU A 118 9.37 -7.08 10.01
N ASP A 119 8.34 -6.52 9.34
CA ASP A 119 7.06 -6.13 9.95
C ASP A 119 5.99 -7.21 9.81
N ALA A 120 6.23 -8.23 8.99
CA ALA A 120 5.30 -9.30 8.73
C ALA A 120 5.14 -10.19 9.98
N GLY A 121 3.90 -10.33 10.45
CA GLY A 121 3.57 -11.14 11.61
C GLY A 121 3.54 -10.39 12.95
N THR A 122 3.91 -9.12 13.02
CA THR A 122 3.66 -8.29 14.19
C THR A 122 2.19 -7.87 14.25
N ALA A 123 1.37 -8.68 14.91
CA ALA A 123 0.01 -8.27 15.26
C ALA A 123 0.08 -6.96 16.08
N PRO A 124 -0.81 -5.99 15.83
CA PRO A 124 -0.85 -4.78 16.64
C PRO A 124 -1.02 -5.18 18.13
N ALA A 125 -0.06 -4.78 18.96
CA ALA A 125 -0.09 -5.08 20.39
C ALA A 125 -1.40 -4.54 21.00
N LYS A 126 -2.18 -5.41 21.63
CA LYS A 126 -3.32 -5.01 22.46
C LYS A 126 -2.78 -4.37 23.73
N GLY A 127 -2.68 -3.05 23.78
CA GLY A 127 -2.32 -2.28 24.95
C GLY A 127 -2.72 -0.83 24.80
N PRO A 128 -2.84 -0.03 25.90
CA PRO A 128 -3.07 1.40 25.79
C PRO A 128 -1.91 2.00 25.00
N SER A 129 -2.25 2.61 23.87
CA SER A 129 -1.32 3.14 22.90
C SER A 129 -0.34 4.11 23.58
N ALA A 130 0.95 3.79 23.50
CA ALA A 130 1.97 4.81 23.56
C ALA A 130 1.62 5.89 22.51
N PRO A 131 1.92 7.19 22.76
CA PRO A 131 1.67 8.21 21.77
C PRO A 131 2.26 7.75 20.46
N GLU A 132 1.45 7.81 19.41
CA GLU A 132 1.80 7.42 18.05
C GLU A 132 3.01 8.26 17.64
N LEU A 133 4.18 7.77 18.01
CA LEU A 133 5.43 8.24 17.42
C LEU A 133 5.21 8.05 15.93
N ALA A 134 5.25 9.12 15.16
CA ALA A 134 5.09 9.10 13.73
C ALA A 134 5.93 7.92 13.20
N ARG A 135 5.27 6.81 12.89
CA ARG A 135 5.94 5.68 12.27
C ARG A 135 6.50 6.23 10.97
N VAL A 136 7.80 6.27 10.87
CA VAL A 136 8.46 6.56 9.60
C VAL A 136 7.86 5.56 8.63
N GLN A 137 7.12 6.07 7.65
CA GLN A 137 6.46 5.23 6.66
C GLN A 137 7.56 4.62 5.79
N VAL A 138 7.95 3.39 6.10
CA VAL A 138 8.95 2.66 5.33
C VAL A 138 8.22 2.06 4.14
N TRP A 139 8.53 2.58 2.95
CA TRP A 139 8.05 2.05 1.68
C TRP A 139 8.81 0.78 1.33
N VAL A 140 8.08 -0.25 0.93
CA VAL A 140 8.71 -1.46 0.40
C VAL A 140 9.17 -1.19 -1.03
N ASN A 141 10.45 -1.37 -1.28
CA ASN A 141 10.98 -1.33 -2.64
C ASN A 141 10.57 -2.60 -3.38
N VAL A 142 9.72 -2.45 -4.39
CA VAL A 142 9.19 -3.55 -5.19
C VAL A 142 9.95 -3.76 -6.52
N TRP A 143 11.07 -3.07 -6.73
CA TRP A 143 11.85 -3.16 -7.97
C TRP A 143 12.22 -4.59 -8.36
N ALA A 144 12.55 -5.43 -7.37
CA ALA A 144 12.94 -6.82 -7.59
C ALA A 144 11.78 -7.75 -7.99
N TRP A 145 10.54 -7.28 -7.98
CA TRP A 145 9.41 -8.09 -8.43
C TRP A 145 9.49 -8.31 -9.95
N PRO A 146 9.37 -9.55 -10.45
CA PRO A 146 9.53 -9.85 -11.87
C PRO A 146 8.65 -8.99 -12.78
N CYS A 147 7.38 -8.83 -12.45
CA CYS A 147 6.43 -8.01 -13.22
C CYS A 147 6.86 -6.53 -13.24
N VAL A 148 7.36 -5.97 -12.13
CA VAL A 148 7.86 -4.60 -12.06
C VAL A 148 9.10 -4.43 -12.94
N THR A 149 10.06 -5.36 -12.84
CA THR A 149 11.26 -5.34 -13.68
C THR A 149 10.91 -5.44 -15.16
N TRP A 150 9.91 -6.24 -15.51
CA TRP A 150 9.43 -6.38 -16.89
C TRP A 150 8.77 -5.08 -17.39
N ILE A 151 7.90 -4.43 -16.58
CA ILE A 151 7.23 -3.16 -16.92
C ILE A 151 8.25 -2.04 -17.18
N TYR A 152 9.31 -1.95 -16.40
CA TYR A 152 10.37 -0.95 -16.60
C TYR A 152 11.50 -1.43 -17.53
N GLY A 153 11.35 -2.59 -18.14
CA GLY A 153 12.30 -3.13 -19.10
C GLY A 153 12.26 -2.39 -20.45
N PRO A 154 13.36 -2.42 -21.20
CA PRO A 154 13.47 -1.65 -22.47
C PRO A 154 12.57 -2.18 -23.59
N SER A 155 12.08 -3.40 -23.47
CA SER A 155 11.18 -4.05 -24.45
C SER A 155 9.70 -4.00 -24.04
N TYR A 156 9.38 -3.31 -22.94
CA TYR A 156 8.00 -3.21 -22.49
C TYR A 156 7.13 -2.44 -23.51
N VAL A 157 6.00 -3.01 -23.84
CA VAL A 157 4.92 -2.36 -24.60
C VAL A 157 3.72 -2.26 -23.67
N ILE A 158 3.07 -1.10 -23.65
CA ILE A 158 1.90 -0.87 -22.80
C ILE A 158 0.88 -1.98 -23.03
N TRP A 159 0.53 -2.67 -21.93
CA TRP A 159 -0.38 -3.79 -21.96
C TRP A 159 -1.83 -3.31 -22.01
N ASP A 160 -2.60 -3.80 -22.95
CA ASP A 160 -4.05 -3.72 -23.01
C ASP A 160 -4.57 -5.12 -23.31
N SER A 161 -5.30 -5.69 -22.35
CA SER A 161 -5.84 -7.04 -22.48
C SER A 161 -6.64 -7.19 -23.79
N PRO A 162 -6.38 -8.21 -24.61
CA PRO A 162 -7.14 -8.49 -25.81
C PRO A 162 -8.54 -9.00 -25.54
N TRP A 163 -8.87 -9.31 -24.28
CA TRP A 163 -10.14 -9.90 -23.89
C TRP A 163 -11.17 -8.83 -23.52
N TYR A 164 -12.41 -9.08 -23.90
CA TYR A 164 -13.52 -8.16 -23.67
C TYR A 164 -14.85 -8.94 -23.56
N TRP A 165 -15.94 -8.25 -23.27
CA TRP A 165 -17.24 -8.88 -23.10
C TRP A 165 -17.64 -9.79 -24.27
N GLY A 166 -17.92 -11.07 -23.95
CA GLY A 166 -18.27 -12.09 -24.96
C GLY A 166 -17.07 -12.64 -25.75
N HIS A 167 -15.87 -12.17 -25.48
CA HIS A 167 -14.65 -12.67 -26.11
C HIS A 167 -13.59 -12.94 -25.04
N TYR A 168 -13.62 -14.15 -24.52
CA TYR A 168 -12.79 -14.60 -23.40
C TYR A 168 -11.68 -15.55 -23.86
N PRO A 169 -10.62 -15.70 -23.05
CA PRO A 169 -9.56 -16.67 -23.35
C PRO A 169 -10.11 -18.09 -23.51
N PRO A 170 -9.63 -18.89 -24.46
CA PRO A 170 -10.11 -20.27 -24.65
C PRO A 170 -9.82 -21.20 -23.47
N TRP A 171 -8.87 -20.85 -22.61
CA TRP A 171 -8.53 -21.58 -21.40
C TRP A 171 -9.41 -21.19 -20.21
N TRP A 172 -10.03 -20.02 -20.21
CA TRP A 172 -10.85 -19.55 -19.10
C TRP A 172 -12.19 -20.31 -19.03
N ARG A 173 -12.56 -20.68 -17.81
CA ARG A 173 -13.84 -21.31 -17.49
C ARG A 173 -14.39 -20.66 -16.24
N PRO A 174 -15.53 -19.96 -16.32
CA PRO A 174 -16.16 -19.37 -15.16
C PRO A 174 -16.58 -20.46 -14.17
N TRP A 175 -16.41 -20.18 -12.89
CA TRP A 175 -16.86 -21.04 -11.79
C TRP A 175 -17.93 -20.33 -10.97
N ARG A 176 -18.60 -21.07 -10.09
CA ARG A 176 -19.59 -20.48 -9.19
C ARG A 176 -18.91 -19.74 -8.05
N PRO A 177 -19.37 -18.51 -7.70
CA PRO A 177 -18.87 -17.79 -6.55
C PRO A 177 -19.03 -18.62 -5.26
N MET A 178 -18.01 -18.57 -4.42
CA MET A 178 -18.03 -19.17 -3.09
C MET A 178 -18.76 -18.24 -2.12
N GLY A 179 -19.47 -18.80 -1.12
CA GLY A 179 -20.03 -18.00 -0.04
C GLY A 179 -18.93 -17.26 0.73
N TRP A 180 -19.16 -15.99 1.06
CA TRP A 180 -18.19 -15.05 1.63
C TRP A 180 -17.37 -15.62 2.81
N SER A 181 -18.00 -16.34 3.75
CA SER A 181 -17.28 -16.89 4.91
C SER A 181 -16.26 -17.97 4.55
N ALA A 182 -16.51 -18.75 3.50
CA ALA A 182 -15.55 -19.71 2.97
C ALA A 182 -14.46 -19.00 2.18
N TRP A 183 -14.85 -18.08 1.32
CA TRP A 183 -13.98 -17.21 0.54
C TRP A 183 -12.95 -16.47 1.42
N TYR A 184 -13.37 -15.71 2.42
CA TYR A 184 -12.51 -14.96 3.34
C TYR A 184 -11.50 -15.85 4.08
N ARG A 185 -11.87 -17.09 4.40
CA ARG A 185 -10.97 -18.03 5.07
C ARG A 185 -9.81 -18.46 4.19
N TRP A 186 -10.05 -18.57 2.87
CA TRP A 186 -9.04 -18.95 1.90
C TRP A 186 -8.03 -17.82 1.63
N ASN A 187 -8.47 -16.58 1.68
CA ASN A 187 -7.64 -15.40 1.37
C ASN A 187 -6.83 -14.88 2.55
N ARG A 188 -7.19 -15.28 3.76
CA ARG A 188 -6.53 -14.85 4.98
C ARG A 188 -4.99 -14.96 4.97
N PRO A 189 -4.34 -15.96 4.34
CA PRO A 189 -2.89 -16.04 4.25
C PRO A 189 -2.24 -14.84 3.56
N TYR A 190 -2.89 -14.21 2.59
CA TYR A 190 -2.37 -13.05 1.88
C TYR A 190 -2.25 -11.82 2.79
N HIS A 191 -3.18 -11.65 3.73
CA HIS A 191 -3.27 -10.47 4.60
C HIS A 191 -2.12 -10.35 5.61
N VAL A 192 -1.26 -11.34 5.73
CA VAL A 192 -0.08 -11.29 6.61
C VAL A 192 1.02 -10.38 6.04
N TRP A 193 1.10 -10.29 4.72
CA TRP A 193 2.15 -9.60 3.99
C TRP A 193 1.74 -8.22 3.45
N TYR A 194 0.49 -7.82 3.69
CA TYR A 194 -0.10 -6.61 3.16
C TYR A 194 -0.88 -5.88 4.25
N ARG A 195 -0.89 -4.55 4.18
CA ARG A 195 -1.61 -3.73 5.16
C ARG A 195 -2.55 -2.74 4.48
N PRO A 196 -3.72 -2.45 5.07
CA PRO A 196 -4.52 -1.30 4.66
C PRO A 196 -3.82 0.00 5.06
N VAL A 197 -3.86 0.99 4.17
CA VAL A 197 -3.33 2.33 4.38
C VAL A 197 -4.39 3.37 4.04
N TYR A 198 -4.21 4.60 4.52
CA TYR A 198 -5.17 5.70 4.32
C TYR A 198 -4.57 6.89 3.58
N VAL A 199 -3.30 6.80 3.23
CA VAL A 199 -2.56 7.87 2.55
C VAL A 199 -2.06 7.35 1.21
N CYS A 200 -2.27 8.13 0.15
CA CYS A 200 -1.74 7.80 -1.17
C CYS A 200 -0.23 8.01 -1.19
N SER A 201 0.51 6.95 -1.51
CA SER A 201 1.96 6.93 -1.58
C SER A 201 2.52 7.20 -2.98
N VAL A 202 1.68 7.04 -3.99
CA VAL A 202 2.02 7.09 -5.41
C VAL A 202 1.12 8.09 -6.15
N PRO A 203 1.27 9.41 -5.86
CA PRO A 203 0.34 10.43 -6.37
C PRO A 203 0.39 10.60 -7.88
N ASN A 204 1.54 10.33 -8.54
CA ASN A 204 1.65 10.45 -9.99
C ASN A 204 0.90 9.32 -10.69
N ALA A 205 1.02 8.06 -10.20
CA ALA A 205 0.25 6.93 -10.73
C ALA A 205 -1.25 7.13 -10.50
N HIS A 206 -1.63 7.67 -9.33
CA HIS A 206 -3.02 8.06 -9.06
C HIS A 206 -3.52 9.13 -10.04
N ALA A 207 -2.70 10.12 -10.38
CA ALA A 207 -3.05 11.14 -11.36
C ALA A 207 -3.19 10.57 -12.78
N VAL A 208 -2.49 9.48 -13.11
CA VAL A 208 -2.68 8.73 -14.38
C VAL A 208 -4.01 8.01 -14.39
N TYR A 209 -4.39 7.36 -13.28
CA TYR A 209 -5.63 6.61 -13.16
C TYR A 209 -6.88 7.48 -13.14
N ARG A 210 -6.91 8.49 -12.28
CA ARG A 210 -8.12 9.26 -11.96
C ARG A 210 -8.96 9.72 -13.16
N PRO A 211 -8.40 10.28 -14.26
CA PRO A 211 -9.20 10.71 -15.40
C PRO A 211 -9.68 9.55 -16.29
N ARG A 212 -9.22 8.32 -16.04
CA ARG A 212 -9.50 7.11 -16.81
C ARG A 212 -10.37 6.11 -16.07
N ALA A 213 -10.64 6.38 -14.79
CA ALA A 213 -11.47 5.53 -13.97
C ALA A 213 -12.83 5.27 -14.62
N SER A 214 -13.21 4.02 -14.68
CA SER A 214 -14.46 3.57 -15.30
C SER A 214 -15.34 2.86 -14.29
N TYR A 215 -16.60 3.18 -14.27
CA TYR A 215 -17.58 2.53 -13.40
C TYR A 215 -18.90 2.27 -14.10
N SER A 216 -19.57 1.21 -13.68
CA SER A 216 -20.92 0.86 -14.12
C SER A 216 -21.96 1.72 -13.41
N PRO A 217 -22.79 2.47 -14.14
CA PRO A 217 -23.91 3.20 -13.53
C PRO A 217 -24.90 2.29 -12.78
N ARG A 218 -25.02 1.05 -13.20
CA ARG A 218 -25.86 0.04 -12.53
C ARG A 218 -25.28 -0.30 -11.16
N ILE A 219 -24.01 -0.67 -11.10
CA ILE A 219 -23.32 -1.00 -9.86
C ILE A 219 -23.25 0.21 -8.93
N HIS A 220 -22.90 1.38 -9.47
CA HIS A 220 -22.85 2.63 -8.70
C HIS A 220 -24.17 2.90 -7.96
N ARG A 221 -25.30 2.73 -8.64
CA ARG A 221 -26.65 2.90 -8.04
C ARG A 221 -26.97 1.80 -7.04
N ALA A 222 -26.66 0.56 -7.36
CA ALA A 222 -26.97 -0.58 -6.47
C ALA A 222 -26.19 -0.51 -5.15
N THR A 223 -24.93 -0.06 -5.19
CA THR A 223 -24.04 0.04 -4.01
C THR A 223 -24.20 1.34 -3.22
N ALA A 224 -24.82 2.37 -3.80
CA ALA A 224 -24.94 3.70 -3.18
C ALA A 224 -25.49 3.69 -1.74
N PRO A 225 -26.58 2.96 -1.42
CA PRO A 225 -27.10 2.93 -0.05
C PRO A 225 -26.10 2.40 0.97
N THR A 226 -25.43 1.27 0.64
CA THR A 226 -24.43 0.65 1.52
C THR A 226 -23.21 1.53 1.69
N ARG A 227 -22.71 2.14 0.60
CA ARG A 227 -21.60 3.09 0.65
C ARG A 227 -21.93 4.29 1.54
N GLN A 228 -23.11 4.85 1.40
CA GLN A 228 -23.58 5.99 2.19
C GLN A 228 -23.71 5.65 3.68
N GLN A 229 -24.31 4.48 3.99
CA GLN A 229 -24.40 3.98 5.37
C GLN A 229 -23.02 3.84 6.01
N ARG A 230 -22.06 3.27 5.29
CA ARG A 230 -20.68 3.09 5.79
C ARG A 230 -19.94 4.42 5.98
N ALA A 231 -20.12 5.38 5.07
CA ALA A 231 -19.56 6.72 5.22
C ALA A 231 -20.09 7.41 6.50
N THR A 232 -21.39 7.29 6.76
CA THR A 232 -22.00 7.80 7.99
C THR A 232 -21.45 7.12 9.25
N MET A 233 -21.29 5.80 9.24
CA MET A 233 -20.71 5.07 10.39
C MET A 233 -19.26 5.49 10.67
N ARG A 234 -18.46 5.74 9.64
CA ARG A 234 -17.08 6.23 9.80
C ARG A 234 -17.04 7.64 10.41
N SER A 235 -17.87 8.57 9.94
CA SER A 235 -17.94 9.93 10.48
C SER A 235 -18.37 9.92 11.96
N THR A 236 -19.40 9.16 12.32
CA THR A 236 -19.87 9.03 13.70
C THR A 236 -18.83 8.39 14.62
N GLY A 237 -18.09 7.39 14.12
CA GLY A 237 -17.00 6.73 14.86
C GLY A 237 -15.78 7.62 15.08
N SER A 238 -15.49 8.53 14.15
CA SER A 238 -14.41 9.52 14.29
C SER A 238 -14.79 10.64 15.28
N ASP A 239 -16.03 11.07 15.29
CA ASP A 239 -16.52 12.07 16.25
C ASP A 239 -16.53 11.54 17.69
N GLN A 240 -16.81 10.27 17.90
CA GLN A 240 -16.71 9.66 19.24
C GLN A 240 -15.27 9.52 19.74
N ARG A 241 -14.27 9.47 18.88
CA ARG A 241 -12.85 9.51 19.24
C ARG A 241 -12.30 10.91 19.43
N ALA A 242 -12.99 11.93 18.90
CA ALA A 242 -12.67 13.35 19.02
C ALA A 242 -13.45 14.07 20.10
N THR A 243 -13.84 13.39 21.20
CA THR A 243 -14.36 14.09 22.38
C THR A 243 -13.25 14.99 22.92
N PRO A 244 -13.44 16.31 22.95
CA PRO A 244 -12.45 17.20 23.52
C PRO A 244 -12.30 16.80 25.00
N VAL A 245 -11.10 16.50 25.42
CA VAL A 245 -10.75 16.50 26.84
C VAL A 245 -11.16 17.88 27.35
N GLN A 246 -12.26 17.95 28.09
CA GLN A 246 -12.66 19.15 28.81
C GLN A 246 -11.43 19.60 29.59
N ARG A 247 -10.84 20.72 29.19
CA ARG A 247 -9.88 21.43 30.00
C ARG A 247 -10.59 21.70 31.34
N MET A 248 -10.31 20.87 32.33
CA MET A 248 -10.60 21.21 33.71
C MET A 248 -9.82 22.48 33.97
N ASP A 249 -10.60 23.59 33.95
CA ASP A 249 -10.16 24.88 34.40
C ASP A 249 -9.77 24.72 35.87
N ARG A 250 -8.47 24.63 36.11
CA ARG A 250 -7.93 24.68 37.45
C ARG A 250 -8.12 26.10 37.93
N ARG A 251 -9.29 26.36 38.53
CA ARG A 251 -9.49 27.54 39.38
C ARG A 251 -8.38 27.51 40.45
N GLN A 252 -7.47 28.45 40.33
CA GLN A 252 -6.57 28.81 41.40
C GLN A 252 -7.41 29.24 42.62
N PRO A 253 -7.17 28.74 43.82
CA PRO A 253 -7.78 29.35 45.01
C PRO A 253 -7.14 30.72 45.26
N ASP A 254 -7.98 31.69 45.31
CA ASP A 254 -7.70 33.07 45.72
C ASP A 254 -7.26 33.08 47.18
N VAL A 255 -5.98 33.28 47.47
CA VAL A 255 -5.47 33.54 48.80
C VAL A 255 -5.14 35.00 48.94
N ARG A 256 -6.15 35.72 49.39
CA ARG A 256 -6.04 37.10 49.88
C ARG A 256 -5.54 37.07 51.31
N GLY A 257 -4.43 37.78 51.56
CA GLY A 257 -4.22 38.48 52.83
C GLY A 257 -3.14 37.94 53.73
N LYS A 258 -2.00 38.59 53.80
CA LYS A 258 -1.60 39.50 54.89
C LYS A 258 -0.12 39.92 54.70
N GLU A 259 0.05 41.21 54.63
CA GLU A 259 1.33 41.88 54.76
C GLU A 259 2.01 41.51 56.08
N ARG A 260 3.31 41.28 56.03
CA ARG A 260 4.27 41.67 57.11
C ARG A 260 5.67 41.91 56.52
N SER A 261 6.12 43.09 56.87
CA SER A 261 7.36 43.83 56.73
C SER A 261 8.68 43.02 56.64
N ALA A 262 9.56 43.66 55.89
CA ALA A 262 10.97 43.39 55.66
C ALA A 262 11.87 43.37 56.93
N PRO A 263 13.10 42.91 56.82
CA PRO A 263 14.19 43.86 56.52
C PRO A 263 15.30 43.34 55.54
N ARG A 264 15.88 44.36 54.97
CA ARG A 264 17.02 44.39 54.02
C ARG A 264 18.28 43.82 54.66
N THR A 265 19.11 43.11 53.86
CA THR A 265 20.57 43.20 53.92
C THR A 265 21.18 42.98 52.51
N ARG A 266 22.23 43.72 52.27
CA ARG A 266 22.95 43.98 51.01
C ARG A 266 24.05 42.95 50.70
N PRO A 267 24.78 43.10 49.60
CA PRO A 267 25.30 41.99 48.81
C PRO A 267 26.77 41.73 49.07
N VAL A 268 27.25 40.56 48.65
CA VAL A 268 28.69 40.26 48.58
C VAL A 268 29.00 39.78 47.17
N ASP A 269 29.84 40.57 46.52
CA ASP A 269 30.56 40.27 45.29
C ASP A 269 31.41 39.02 45.43
N ARG A 270 31.46 38.20 44.42
CA ARG A 270 32.60 37.35 44.16
C ARG A 270 32.76 37.07 42.67
N ALA A 271 33.92 37.42 42.19
CA ALA A 271 34.44 37.44 40.84
C ALA A 271 34.61 36.03 40.17
N PRO A 272 34.82 35.98 38.85
CA PRO A 272 34.66 34.80 38.03
C PRO A 272 35.89 33.88 38.06
N ARG A 273 35.65 32.56 38.01
CA ARG A 273 36.71 31.54 37.81
C ARG A 273 36.74 31.07 36.38
N THR A 274 37.91 31.15 35.83
CA THR A 274 38.43 30.79 34.52
C THR A 274 38.11 29.33 34.08
N ARG A 275 37.82 29.20 32.82
CA ARG A 275 37.71 27.95 32.04
C ARG A 275 39.06 27.25 31.96
N PRO A 276 39.14 25.90 31.99
CA PRO A 276 40.24 25.14 31.44
C PRO A 276 40.03 24.78 29.97
N ALA A 277 41.09 24.75 29.24
CA ALA A 277 41.23 24.57 27.81
C ALA A 277 40.75 23.21 27.30
N GLN A 278 40.16 23.21 26.11
CA GLN A 278 39.86 22.06 25.30
C GLN A 278 41.13 21.38 24.80
N ARG A 279 41.21 20.07 25.01
CA ARG A 279 42.23 19.19 24.47
C ARG A 279 41.79 18.69 23.10
N ALA A 280 42.59 18.85 22.08
CA ALA A 280 42.40 18.41 20.72
C ALA A 280 42.34 16.86 20.58
N PRO A 281 41.57 16.31 19.63
CA PRO A 281 41.51 14.88 19.43
C PRO A 281 42.76 14.36 18.67
N ARG A 282 43.26 13.23 19.11
CA ARG A 282 44.34 12.47 18.51
C ARG A 282 43.85 11.79 17.23
N THR A 283 44.55 12.00 16.14
CA THR A 283 44.42 11.30 14.86
C THR A 283 44.79 9.82 15.00
N ALA A 284 43.88 8.94 14.56
CA ALA A 284 44.12 7.51 14.44
C ALA A 284 44.88 7.19 13.14
N PRO A 285 45.68 6.10 13.09
CA PRO A 285 46.51 5.78 11.92
C PRO A 285 45.69 5.15 10.79
N VAL A 286 45.95 5.60 9.58
CA VAL A 286 45.38 5.11 8.32
C VAL A 286 45.80 3.65 8.07
N ARG A 287 44.87 2.75 7.98
CA ARG A 287 45.09 1.37 7.51
C ARG A 287 45.29 1.37 6.00
N ARG A 288 46.43 0.88 5.58
CA ARG A 288 46.82 0.66 4.18
C ARG A 288 45.92 -0.42 3.55
N ALA A 289 45.35 -0.13 2.38
CA ALA A 289 44.56 -1.06 1.57
C ALA A 289 45.41 -2.25 1.04
N PRO A 290 44.86 -3.45 0.90
CA PRO A 290 45.55 -4.57 0.28
C PRO A 290 45.63 -4.43 -1.24
N ARG A 291 46.79 -4.86 -1.80
CA ARG A 291 47.10 -4.88 -3.23
C ARG A 291 46.19 -5.84 -3.98
N PRO A 292 45.71 -5.54 -5.22
CA PRO A 292 44.92 -6.45 -6.03
C PRO A 292 45.76 -7.64 -6.51
N ALA A 293 45.15 -8.83 -6.49
CA ALA A 293 45.75 -10.07 -6.98
C ALA A 293 45.90 -10.04 -8.51
N ARG A 294 47.02 -10.54 -8.99
CA ARG A 294 47.33 -10.70 -10.42
C ARG A 294 46.42 -11.79 -11.02
N THR A 295 45.73 -11.47 -12.11
CA THR A 295 45.05 -12.39 -13.00
C THR A 295 46.03 -13.30 -13.73
N PRO A 296 45.81 -14.63 -13.82
CA PRO A 296 46.64 -15.50 -14.68
C PRO A 296 46.20 -15.37 -16.14
N ALA A 297 47.18 -15.47 -17.04
CA ALA A 297 47.04 -15.42 -18.49
C ALA A 297 46.31 -16.65 -19.05
N PRO A 298 45.57 -16.53 -20.18
CA PRO A 298 44.88 -17.64 -20.79
C PRO A 298 45.85 -18.61 -21.48
N SER A 299 45.64 -19.91 -21.21
CA SER A 299 46.36 -21.01 -21.86
C SER A 299 45.90 -21.17 -23.32
N ARG A 300 46.87 -21.31 -24.22
CA ARG A 300 46.75 -21.60 -25.65
C ARG A 300 46.14 -23.00 -25.85
N ALA A 301 45.07 -23.09 -26.64
CA ALA A 301 44.53 -24.35 -27.12
C ALA A 301 45.37 -24.95 -28.23
N PRO A 302 45.51 -26.31 -28.34
CA PRO A 302 46.23 -26.94 -29.39
C PRO A 302 45.40 -27.04 -30.66
N SER A 303 46.04 -26.73 -31.81
CA SER A 303 45.54 -26.94 -33.16
C SER A 303 45.48 -28.45 -33.47
N ARG A 304 44.33 -28.93 -33.97
CA ARG A 304 44.23 -30.22 -34.65
C ARG A 304 44.19 -30.00 -36.16
N ARG A 305 44.98 -30.84 -36.81
CA ARG A 305 44.99 -31.12 -38.25
C ARG A 305 43.67 -31.75 -38.72
#